data_1eccf213d4b9db4b9a539d27d0d7e9ca
#
_entry.id   1eccf213d4b9db4b9a539d27d0d7e9ca
#
_cell.length_a   1.000
_cell.length_b   1.000
_cell.length_c   1.000
_cell.angle_alpha   90.00
_cell.angle_beta   90.00
_cell.angle_gamma   90.00
#
_symmetry.space_group_name_H-M   'P 1'
#
loop_
_entity.id
_entity.type
_entity.pdbx_description
1 polymer ?
#
loop_
_entity_poly.entity_id
_entity_poly.type
_entity_poly.pdbx_seq_one_letter_code
_entity_poly.pdbx_strand_id
1 'polypeptide(L)'
;MTKPALLLLLAATLLPAQKTDRAHGRSMVIATGGIVSTSQVLASQAGAQILAQGGSAVDAAIAANAVLGVVEPMMCGIGGDLFVMYRDAKTGQITGLNASGPAPQAMTIEALQAKGLKKMDGTGIHSATVPGCVRGWEAMHKKHGKLPWNKLFQTAIRLAADGFPIQEMVGRVWDAELVRKDPEGVRVYYPNNHVPAVGEIYKNPDLARAMRLIADQGADAFYKGDIAKAILAKSTRQGGLLAASDLANYQPEWVTPISTTYRGWRVHELPPNGQGLAALSMLNILENFDHASPYSATEFHRKIEAMKLAYADLKYVGDTRVVNVPTAGMISKKYASERAKQINAETANCAVNPGLPPASSDTTYFSVVDKDGNIASWIQSVSGMWASGVMVDGMGFHLHNRGGGFSFDKTAANALAPGKRPFHTIIPGMMEKGELAIGFGIMSGANQPLAHAQFASYIADHGMNLQAALEAPRFTKSRATGCDVIIESRVGLDTLRELSSKGHQITIAQPYTARMGRGNAVMHNSKTKVNTASSDPRA
;
A
#
# COMPACT_ATOMS: atom_id res chain seq x y z
N MET A 1 22.87 -75.60 31.58
CA MET A 1 21.90 -74.56 31.88
C MET A 1 22.42 -73.25 31.27
N THR A 2 22.07 -72.97 30.04
CA THR A 2 22.49 -71.79 29.27
C THR A 2 21.31 -70.83 29.21
N LYS A 3 21.52 -69.59 29.71
CA LYS A 3 20.53 -68.49 29.64
C LYS A 3 20.60 -67.80 28.28
N PRO A 4 19.49 -67.51 27.59
CA PRO A 4 19.54 -66.72 26.38
C PRO A 4 19.63 -65.22 26.71
N ALA A 5 20.55 -64.51 26.09
CA ALA A 5 20.67 -63.06 26.11
C ALA A 5 19.61 -62.46 25.19
N LEU A 6 18.76 -61.61 25.73
CA LEU A 6 17.75 -60.86 25.03
C LEU A 6 18.40 -59.61 24.39
N LEU A 7 18.60 -59.64 23.06
CA LEU A 7 19.01 -58.45 22.31
C LEU A 7 17.80 -57.53 22.12
N LEU A 8 17.77 -56.39 22.82
CA LEU A 8 16.85 -55.31 22.51
C LEU A 8 17.37 -54.53 21.29
N LEU A 9 16.75 -54.75 20.14
CA LEU A 9 16.90 -53.84 18.99
C LEU A 9 16.18 -52.52 19.28
N LEU A 10 16.94 -51.46 19.56
CA LEU A 10 16.44 -50.10 19.50
C LEU A 10 16.18 -49.75 18.02
N ALA A 11 14.92 -49.81 17.59
CA ALA A 11 14.50 -49.23 16.34
C ALA A 11 14.53 -47.69 16.52
N ALA A 12 15.65 -47.06 16.15
CA ALA A 12 15.71 -45.62 15.94
C ALA A 12 14.78 -45.27 14.77
N THR A 13 13.58 -44.79 15.07
CA THR A 13 12.74 -44.14 14.07
C THR A 13 13.48 -42.91 13.57
N LEU A 14 14.16 -43.06 12.44
CA LEU A 14 14.61 -41.91 11.64
C LEU A 14 13.36 -41.14 11.21
N LEU A 15 12.98 -40.12 12.00
CA LEU A 15 12.09 -39.10 11.51
C LEU A 15 12.74 -38.54 10.25
N PRO A 16 12.06 -38.55 9.09
CA PRO A 16 12.61 -37.94 7.90
C PRO A 16 12.89 -36.48 8.26
N ALA A 17 14.16 -36.07 8.16
CA ALA A 17 14.49 -34.65 8.21
C ALA A 17 13.54 -33.94 7.24
N GLN A 18 12.68 -33.10 7.74
CA GLN A 18 11.84 -32.25 6.88
C GLN A 18 12.81 -31.56 5.92
N LYS A 19 12.81 -31.98 4.66
CA LYS A 19 13.42 -31.19 3.60
C LYS A 19 12.68 -29.85 3.66
N THR A 20 13.32 -28.86 4.24
CA THR A 20 12.90 -27.48 4.10
C THR A 20 13.13 -27.13 2.63
N ASP A 21 12.12 -27.43 1.82
CA ASP A 21 12.10 -27.01 0.42
C ASP A 21 12.01 -25.49 0.47
N ARG A 22 13.14 -24.84 0.19
CA ARG A 22 13.26 -23.38 0.27
C ARG A 22 12.57 -22.79 -0.95
N ALA A 23 11.26 -22.55 -0.81
CA ALA A 23 10.42 -21.97 -1.87
C ALA A 23 10.67 -20.47 -2.12
N HIS A 24 11.72 -19.88 -1.53
CA HIS A 24 12.02 -18.45 -1.60
C HIS A 24 13.52 -18.19 -1.66
N GLY A 25 13.92 -17.11 -2.33
CA GLY A 25 15.33 -16.73 -2.53
C GLY A 25 15.93 -16.01 -1.33
N ARG A 26 15.16 -15.16 -0.63
CA ARG A 26 15.61 -14.39 0.55
C ARG A 26 15.22 -15.07 1.85
N SER A 27 16.04 -14.89 2.89
CA SER A 27 15.67 -15.30 4.25
C SER A 27 14.77 -14.24 4.90
N MET A 28 13.86 -14.69 5.74
CA MET A 28 13.18 -13.78 6.68
C MET A 28 14.17 -13.20 7.67
N VAL A 29 13.98 -11.94 8.07
CA VAL A 29 14.68 -11.36 9.21
C VAL A 29 13.90 -11.75 10.46
N ILE A 30 14.58 -12.34 11.44
CA ILE A 30 14.01 -12.82 12.70
C ILE A 30 14.76 -12.18 13.85
N ALA A 31 14.05 -11.57 14.80
CA ALA A 31 14.63 -10.90 15.96
C ALA A 31 13.69 -10.94 17.16
N THR A 32 14.26 -10.66 18.35
CA THR A 32 13.50 -10.41 19.58
C THR A 32 13.27 -8.92 19.82
N GLY A 33 13.97 -8.04 19.08
CA GLY A 33 13.76 -6.59 19.08
C GLY A 33 12.75 -6.13 18.02
N GLY A 34 12.57 -4.82 17.92
CA GLY A 34 11.73 -4.25 16.89
C GLY A 34 12.33 -4.40 15.48
N ILE A 35 11.48 -4.49 14.46
CA ILE A 35 11.88 -4.63 13.05
C ILE A 35 11.06 -3.68 12.17
N VAL A 36 11.70 -3.17 11.12
CA VAL A 36 11.10 -2.34 10.08
C VAL A 36 11.30 -2.99 8.72
N SER A 37 10.22 -3.20 7.97
CA SER A 37 10.26 -3.71 6.60
C SER A 37 9.75 -2.64 5.64
N THR A 38 10.62 -2.15 4.75
CA THR A 38 10.32 -1.12 3.75
C THR A 38 10.83 -1.53 2.37
N SER A 39 10.41 -0.81 1.33
CA SER A 39 10.92 -0.94 -0.04
C SER A 39 12.37 -0.45 -0.20
N GLN A 40 12.89 0.34 0.76
CA GLN A 40 14.17 1.03 0.63
C GLN A 40 14.99 0.93 1.93
N VAL A 41 16.22 0.47 1.81
CA VAL A 41 17.08 0.13 2.96
C VAL A 41 17.36 1.33 3.89
N LEU A 42 17.53 2.55 3.35
CA LEU A 42 17.78 3.75 4.18
C LEU A 42 16.58 4.08 5.07
N ALA A 43 15.38 3.82 4.60
CA ALA A 43 14.16 3.99 5.40
C ALA A 43 14.04 2.94 6.49
N SER A 44 14.35 1.67 6.18
CA SER A 44 14.41 0.61 7.20
C SER A 44 15.46 0.92 8.28
N GLN A 45 16.64 1.42 7.90
CA GLN A 45 17.68 1.84 8.84
C GLN A 45 17.22 2.99 9.74
N ALA A 46 16.55 3.99 9.17
CA ALA A 46 16.02 5.12 9.96
C ALA A 46 15.01 4.65 11.00
N GLY A 47 14.04 3.82 10.60
CA GLY A 47 13.08 3.25 11.53
C GLY A 47 13.74 2.36 12.60
N ALA A 48 14.70 1.52 12.22
CA ALA A 48 15.43 0.66 13.16
C ALA A 48 16.23 1.48 14.18
N GLN A 49 16.85 2.60 13.78
CA GLN A 49 17.52 3.52 14.69
C GLN A 49 16.57 4.13 15.72
N ILE A 50 15.37 4.51 15.31
CA ILE A 50 14.33 5.00 16.22
C ILE A 50 13.88 3.91 17.20
N LEU A 51 13.67 2.68 16.75
CA LEU A 51 13.35 1.55 17.63
C LEU A 51 14.47 1.28 18.65
N ALA A 52 15.74 1.34 18.23
CA ALA A 52 16.91 1.15 19.11
C ALA A 52 17.01 2.25 20.17
N GLN A 53 16.52 3.46 19.91
CA GLN A 53 16.42 4.57 20.86
C GLN A 53 15.23 4.48 21.82
N GLY A 54 14.45 3.41 21.75
CA GLY A 54 13.26 3.19 22.59
C GLY A 54 11.96 3.77 22.02
N GLY A 55 11.96 4.17 20.75
CA GLY A 55 10.77 4.62 20.05
C GLY A 55 9.72 3.53 19.88
N SER A 56 8.47 3.96 19.71
CA SER A 56 7.35 3.08 19.39
C SER A 56 7.36 2.64 17.92
N ALA A 57 6.51 1.66 17.57
CA ALA A 57 6.28 1.30 16.16
C ALA A 57 5.82 2.51 15.33
N VAL A 58 5.07 3.45 15.91
CA VAL A 58 4.62 4.68 15.26
C VAL A 58 5.78 5.67 15.05
N ASP A 59 6.63 5.86 16.05
CA ASP A 59 7.81 6.74 15.90
C ASP A 59 8.71 6.24 14.76
N ALA A 60 8.98 4.93 14.74
CA ALA A 60 9.77 4.31 13.69
C ALA A 60 9.11 4.40 12.31
N ALA A 61 7.78 4.25 12.26
CA ALA A 61 7.03 4.38 11.02
C ALA A 61 7.08 5.81 10.46
N ILE A 62 6.94 6.84 11.30
CA ILE A 62 7.06 8.24 10.87
C ILE A 62 8.45 8.51 10.33
N ALA A 63 9.51 8.09 11.04
CA ALA A 63 10.88 8.28 10.60
C ALA A 63 11.18 7.57 9.26
N ALA A 64 10.73 6.32 9.11
CA ALA A 64 10.86 5.58 7.87
C ALA A 64 10.09 6.24 6.72
N ASN A 65 8.86 6.72 6.97
CA ASN A 65 8.04 7.40 5.97
C ASN A 65 8.65 8.74 5.54
N ALA A 66 9.17 9.53 6.48
CA ALA A 66 9.87 10.78 6.16
C ALA A 66 11.08 10.52 5.26
N VAL A 67 11.87 9.46 5.54
CA VAL A 67 13.00 9.05 4.69
C VAL A 67 12.51 8.57 3.32
N LEU A 68 11.45 7.74 3.25
CA LEU A 68 10.87 7.30 1.97
C LEU A 68 10.48 8.49 1.09
N GLY A 69 9.88 9.54 1.66
CA GLY A 69 9.54 10.76 0.93
C GLY A 69 10.76 11.52 0.36
N VAL A 70 11.95 11.26 0.90
CA VAL A 70 13.22 11.79 0.37
C VAL A 70 13.80 10.87 -0.72
N VAL A 71 13.83 9.55 -0.47
CA VAL A 71 14.57 8.59 -1.30
C VAL A 71 13.72 7.90 -2.39
N GLU A 72 12.39 7.98 -2.30
CA GLU A 72 11.42 7.51 -3.30
C GLU A 72 10.41 8.63 -3.66
N PRO A 73 10.87 9.83 -4.07
CA PRO A 73 9.98 10.99 -4.22
C PRO A 73 8.88 10.80 -5.26
N MET A 74 9.09 9.90 -6.25
CA MET A 74 8.08 9.59 -7.27
C MET A 74 6.86 8.85 -6.73
N MET A 75 6.93 8.21 -5.56
CA MET A 75 5.87 7.34 -5.03
C MET A 75 5.23 7.89 -3.77
N CYS A 76 5.98 8.66 -2.97
CA CYS A 76 5.55 9.12 -1.65
C CYS A 76 6.14 10.49 -1.28
N GLY A 77 5.67 11.09 -0.20
CA GLY A 77 6.18 12.37 0.29
C GLY A 77 5.12 13.18 1.03
N ILE A 78 5.53 14.31 1.59
CA ILE A 78 4.67 15.17 2.44
C ILE A 78 3.46 15.77 1.73
N GLY A 79 3.47 15.81 0.38
CA GLY A 79 2.33 16.24 -0.43
C GLY A 79 1.31 15.15 -0.74
N GLY A 80 1.39 13.99 -0.10
CA GLY A 80 0.54 12.82 -0.33
C GLY A 80 -0.49 12.55 0.78
N ASP A 81 -1.11 11.36 0.66
CA ASP A 81 -2.08 10.81 1.62
C ASP A 81 -1.44 9.72 2.48
N LEU A 82 -2.13 9.36 3.58
CA LEU A 82 -1.68 8.33 4.51
C LEU A 82 -2.85 7.49 5.02
N PHE A 83 -2.71 6.16 5.01
CA PHE A 83 -3.58 5.25 5.73
C PHE A 83 -2.75 4.37 6.69
N VAL A 84 -3.27 4.14 7.88
CA VAL A 84 -2.60 3.36 8.91
C VAL A 84 -3.56 2.39 9.57
N MET A 85 -3.13 1.16 9.80
CA MET A 85 -3.68 0.32 10.87
C MET A 85 -2.62 0.14 11.96
N TYR A 86 -3.05 0.27 13.21
CA TYR A 86 -2.20 0.08 14.39
C TYR A 86 -2.82 -0.97 15.30
N ARG A 87 -2.02 -1.99 15.64
CA ARG A 87 -2.38 -3.02 16.62
C ARG A 87 -1.62 -2.79 17.91
N ASP A 88 -2.34 -2.61 18.98
CA ASP A 88 -1.80 -2.59 20.34
C ASP A 88 -1.57 -4.02 20.81
N ALA A 89 -0.35 -4.38 21.15
CA ALA A 89 0.01 -5.74 21.56
C ALA A 89 -0.56 -6.14 22.91
N LYS A 90 -0.78 -5.17 23.81
CA LYS A 90 -1.28 -5.41 25.16
C LYS A 90 -2.78 -5.74 25.17
N THR A 91 -3.54 -5.03 24.34
CA THR A 91 -5.01 -5.17 24.29
C THR A 91 -5.49 -6.03 23.13
N GLY A 92 -4.66 -6.23 22.10
CA GLY A 92 -5.04 -6.85 20.84
C GLY A 92 -5.91 -5.93 19.95
N GLN A 93 -6.23 -4.71 20.40
CA GLN A 93 -7.08 -3.80 19.65
C GLN A 93 -6.38 -3.29 18.38
N ILE A 94 -7.11 -3.35 17.26
CA ILE A 94 -6.67 -2.74 15.99
C ILE A 94 -7.49 -1.46 15.76
N THR A 95 -6.80 -0.36 15.53
CA THR A 95 -7.38 0.94 15.17
C THR A 95 -6.90 1.38 13.80
N GLY A 96 -7.72 2.14 13.08
CA GLY A 96 -7.39 2.67 11.76
C GLY A 96 -7.32 4.19 11.76
N LEU A 97 -6.44 4.74 10.92
CA LEU A 97 -6.40 6.16 10.59
C LEU A 97 -6.55 6.34 9.07
N ASN A 98 -7.55 7.12 8.68
CA ASN A 98 -7.74 7.59 7.32
C ASN A 98 -7.29 9.06 7.23
N ALA A 99 -6.14 9.28 6.65
CA ALA A 99 -5.61 10.60 6.37
C ALA A 99 -5.58 10.87 4.85
N SER A 100 -6.67 10.54 4.15
CA SER A 100 -6.91 11.04 2.81
C SER A 100 -7.56 12.43 2.87
N GLY A 101 -7.09 13.34 2.03
CA GLY A 101 -7.62 14.70 2.02
C GLY A 101 -8.83 14.87 1.11
N PRO A 102 -9.75 15.75 1.48
CA PRO A 102 -10.94 16.05 0.67
C PRO A 102 -10.62 16.98 -0.51
N ALA A 103 -11.53 17.00 -1.49
CA ALA A 103 -11.57 18.04 -2.51
C ALA A 103 -11.73 19.43 -1.86
N PRO A 104 -11.05 20.45 -2.38
CA PRO A 104 -11.26 21.84 -1.94
C PRO A 104 -12.74 22.24 -1.97
N GLN A 105 -13.17 23.12 -1.05
CA GLN A 105 -14.57 23.55 -0.98
C GLN A 105 -15.04 24.28 -2.26
N ALA A 106 -14.14 24.93 -2.98
CA ALA A 106 -14.43 25.58 -4.26
C ALA A 106 -14.44 24.62 -5.46
N MET A 107 -14.05 23.34 -5.28
CA MET A 107 -13.90 22.37 -6.37
C MET A 107 -15.23 21.65 -6.64
N THR A 108 -16.03 22.22 -7.54
CA THR A 108 -17.27 21.62 -8.05
C THR A 108 -17.10 21.18 -9.51
N ILE A 109 -17.98 20.30 -9.99
CA ILE A 109 -18.02 19.91 -11.41
C ILE A 109 -18.18 21.15 -12.29
N GLU A 110 -19.09 22.04 -11.93
CA GLU A 110 -19.39 23.26 -12.68
C GLU A 110 -18.18 24.23 -12.72
N ALA A 111 -17.48 24.39 -11.59
CA ALA A 111 -16.28 25.23 -11.53
C ALA A 111 -15.14 24.69 -12.44
N LEU A 112 -14.98 23.36 -12.50
CA LEU A 112 -13.98 22.75 -13.39
C LEU A 112 -14.44 22.79 -14.86
N GLN A 113 -15.72 22.60 -15.13
CA GLN A 113 -16.28 22.75 -16.49
C GLN A 113 -16.12 24.19 -17.01
N ALA A 114 -16.33 25.20 -16.16
CA ALA A 114 -16.09 26.62 -16.51
C ALA A 114 -14.60 26.89 -16.84
N LYS A 115 -13.68 26.04 -16.35
CA LYS A 115 -12.25 26.05 -16.71
C LYS A 115 -11.93 25.18 -17.93
N GLY A 116 -12.94 24.62 -18.61
CA GLY A 116 -12.79 23.83 -19.83
C GLY A 116 -12.57 22.33 -19.63
N LEU A 117 -12.61 21.82 -18.38
CA LEU A 117 -12.45 20.39 -18.12
C LEU A 117 -13.76 19.64 -18.46
N LYS A 118 -13.67 18.59 -19.27
CA LYS A 118 -14.79 17.68 -19.57
C LYS A 118 -14.84 16.46 -18.64
N LYS A 119 -13.76 16.16 -17.96
CA LYS A 119 -13.58 15.11 -16.96
C LYS A 119 -12.42 15.52 -16.04
N MET A 120 -12.24 14.79 -14.94
CA MET A 120 -11.04 15.01 -14.10
C MET A 120 -9.78 14.67 -14.89
N ASP A 121 -8.79 15.55 -14.79
CA ASP A 121 -7.44 15.28 -15.29
C ASP A 121 -6.68 14.42 -14.27
N GLY A 122 -5.88 13.50 -14.76
CA GLY A 122 -5.02 12.65 -13.91
C GLY A 122 -3.77 13.38 -13.40
N THR A 123 -3.51 14.60 -13.88
CA THR A 123 -2.32 15.42 -13.57
C THR A 123 -2.69 16.91 -13.46
N GLY A 124 -1.73 17.76 -13.07
CA GLY A 124 -1.96 19.18 -12.91
C GLY A 124 -2.66 19.54 -11.58
N ILE A 125 -2.83 20.84 -11.35
CA ILE A 125 -3.29 21.38 -10.05
C ILE A 125 -4.70 20.94 -9.67
N HIS A 126 -5.58 20.71 -10.64
CA HIS A 126 -6.96 20.28 -10.39
C HIS A 126 -7.07 18.81 -9.97
N SER A 127 -6.02 18.01 -10.17
CA SER A 127 -5.95 16.63 -9.67
C SER A 127 -5.55 16.53 -8.20
N ALA A 128 -5.06 17.62 -7.59
CA ALA A 128 -4.66 17.64 -6.19
C ALA A 128 -5.86 17.89 -5.27
N THR A 129 -5.97 17.09 -4.22
CA THR A 129 -6.84 17.38 -3.06
C THR A 129 -5.97 17.83 -1.88
N VAL A 130 -6.54 18.05 -0.70
CA VAL A 130 -5.77 18.45 0.48
C VAL A 130 -4.78 17.34 0.84
N PRO A 131 -3.45 17.59 0.93
CA PRO A 131 -2.50 16.56 1.34
C PRO A 131 -2.71 16.14 2.81
N GLY A 132 -2.84 14.84 3.07
CA GLY A 132 -3.19 14.34 4.40
C GLY A 132 -2.04 13.82 5.24
N CYS A 133 -0.90 13.52 4.61
CA CYS A 133 0.20 12.76 5.20
C CYS A 133 0.72 13.36 6.52
N VAL A 134 1.08 14.64 6.55
CA VAL A 134 1.73 15.29 7.71
C VAL A 134 0.79 15.37 8.93
N ARG A 135 -0.50 15.67 8.70
CA ARG A 135 -1.49 15.66 9.79
C ARG A 135 -1.77 14.24 10.28
N GLY A 136 -1.70 13.25 9.38
CA GLY A 136 -1.77 11.84 9.75
C GLY A 136 -0.61 11.41 10.65
N TRP A 137 0.62 11.83 10.35
CA TRP A 137 1.78 11.60 11.22
C TRP A 137 1.57 12.21 12.61
N GLU A 138 1.10 13.45 12.67
CA GLU A 138 0.85 14.12 13.95
C GLU A 138 -0.21 13.40 14.78
N ALA A 139 -1.33 13.00 14.16
CA ALA A 139 -2.39 12.27 14.83
C ALA A 139 -1.90 10.94 15.41
N MET A 140 -1.12 10.18 14.64
CA MET A 140 -0.52 8.92 15.10
C MET A 140 0.49 9.14 16.23
N HIS A 141 1.37 10.14 16.08
CA HIS A 141 2.37 10.46 17.09
C HIS A 141 1.74 10.91 18.41
N LYS A 142 0.74 11.79 18.38
CA LYS A 142 0.03 12.25 19.59
C LYS A 142 -0.59 11.09 20.38
N LYS A 143 -1.02 10.02 19.71
CA LYS A 143 -1.70 8.89 20.34
C LYS A 143 -0.74 7.77 20.76
N HIS A 144 0.30 7.51 19.97
CA HIS A 144 1.13 6.31 20.12
C HIS A 144 2.65 6.59 20.10
N GLY A 145 3.07 7.85 19.93
CA GLY A 145 4.48 8.25 19.96
C GLY A 145 5.07 8.16 21.36
N LYS A 146 6.35 7.86 21.43
CA LYS A 146 7.16 7.82 22.67
C LYS A 146 8.33 8.81 22.64
N LEU A 147 8.93 9.03 21.48
CA LEU A 147 10.05 9.95 21.32
C LEU A 147 9.58 11.37 20.96
N PRO A 148 10.40 12.41 21.26
CA PRO A 148 10.10 13.76 20.80
C PRO A 148 9.92 13.85 19.29
N TRP A 149 8.88 14.56 18.86
CA TRP A 149 8.49 14.72 17.45
C TRP A 149 9.66 15.08 16.53
N ASN A 150 10.46 16.07 16.89
CA ASN A 150 11.57 16.57 16.07
C ASN A 150 12.67 15.52 15.82
N LYS A 151 12.84 14.55 16.72
CA LYS A 151 13.83 13.47 16.55
C LYS A 151 13.50 12.56 15.36
N LEU A 152 12.22 12.41 15.04
CA LEU A 152 11.74 11.48 14.01
C LEU A 152 12.17 11.90 12.59
N PHE A 153 12.48 13.18 12.39
CA PHE A 153 12.81 13.75 11.08
C PHE A 153 14.31 13.89 10.81
N GLN A 154 15.17 13.69 11.81
CA GLN A 154 16.60 14.03 11.68
C GLN A 154 17.29 13.26 10.54
N THR A 155 17.01 11.96 10.37
CA THR A 155 17.58 11.17 9.28
C THR A 155 17.10 11.64 7.92
N ALA A 156 15.81 11.94 7.76
CA ALA A 156 15.25 12.47 6.53
C ALA A 156 15.86 13.84 6.16
N ILE A 157 15.96 14.74 7.15
CA ILE A 157 16.57 16.06 6.98
C ILE A 157 18.02 15.93 6.52
N ARG A 158 18.80 15.07 7.16
CA ARG A 158 20.21 14.82 6.82
C ARG A 158 20.35 14.25 5.41
N LEU A 159 19.58 13.21 5.06
CA LEU A 159 19.63 12.62 3.71
C LEU A 159 19.23 13.61 2.62
N ALA A 160 18.24 14.46 2.89
CA ALA A 160 17.83 15.48 1.92
C ALA A 160 18.89 16.61 1.81
N ALA A 161 19.53 17.01 2.90
CA ALA A 161 20.51 18.11 2.91
C ALA A 161 21.90 17.67 2.39
N ASP A 162 22.42 16.57 2.94
CA ASP A 162 23.78 16.09 2.67
C ASP A 162 23.83 15.19 1.43
N GLY A 163 22.69 14.56 1.08
CA GLY A 163 22.51 13.69 -0.07
C GLY A 163 22.49 12.21 0.29
N PHE A 164 22.01 11.43 -0.67
CA PHE A 164 21.96 9.96 -0.61
C PHE A 164 22.24 9.38 -2.00
N PRO A 165 22.78 8.15 -2.10
CA PRO A 165 23.01 7.51 -3.38
C PRO A 165 21.67 7.04 -3.99
N ILE A 166 21.44 7.35 -5.27
CA ILE A 166 20.27 6.86 -6.02
C ILE A 166 20.32 5.33 -6.09
N GLN A 167 19.26 4.68 -5.62
CA GLN A 167 19.12 3.22 -5.64
C GLN A 167 18.71 2.73 -7.04
N GLU A 168 19.06 1.47 -7.37
CA GLU A 168 18.82 0.89 -8.70
C GLU A 168 17.35 0.97 -9.15
N MET A 169 16.41 0.54 -8.29
CA MET A 169 14.98 0.54 -8.64
C MET A 169 14.39 1.95 -8.75
N VAL A 170 14.93 2.89 -7.97
CA VAL A 170 14.55 4.31 -7.98
C VAL A 170 15.10 4.99 -9.23
N GLY A 171 16.37 4.76 -9.56
CA GLY A 171 17.02 5.35 -10.74
C GLY A 171 16.36 4.95 -12.06
N ARG A 172 15.83 3.71 -12.16
CA ARG A 172 15.12 3.23 -13.35
C ARG A 172 13.84 4.01 -13.70
N VAL A 173 13.24 4.68 -12.72
CA VAL A 173 11.96 5.41 -12.86
C VAL A 173 12.08 6.89 -12.50
N TRP A 174 13.30 7.40 -12.39
CA TRP A 174 13.56 8.78 -12.02
C TRP A 174 13.16 9.78 -13.11
N ASP A 175 13.48 9.46 -14.36
CA ASP A 175 13.17 10.34 -15.49
C ASP A 175 11.68 10.29 -15.83
N ALA A 176 11.03 11.45 -15.83
CA ALA A 176 9.60 11.59 -16.08
C ALA A 176 9.28 12.89 -16.82
N GLU A 177 8.67 12.76 -17.99
CA GLU A 177 8.20 13.91 -18.80
C GLU A 177 7.25 14.82 -17.98
N LEU A 178 6.45 14.23 -17.10
CA LEU A 178 5.53 14.97 -16.26
C LEU A 178 6.24 16.00 -15.37
N VAL A 179 7.35 15.61 -14.74
CA VAL A 179 8.17 16.49 -13.89
C VAL A 179 8.87 17.57 -14.72
N ARG A 180 9.28 17.24 -15.95
CA ARG A 180 9.94 18.18 -16.86
C ARG A 180 9.03 19.31 -17.35
N LYS A 181 7.70 19.16 -17.23
CA LYS A 181 6.72 20.22 -17.57
C LYS A 181 6.65 21.34 -16.54
N ASP A 182 7.11 21.10 -15.30
CA ASP A 182 7.18 22.12 -14.26
C ASP A 182 8.63 22.61 -14.10
N PRO A 183 8.96 23.89 -14.34
CA PRO A 183 10.31 24.41 -14.17
C PRO A 183 10.92 24.15 -12.79
N GLU A 184 10.09 24.16 -11.74
CA GLU A 184 10.52 23.82 -10.39
C GLU A 184 10.83 22.33 -10.25
N GLY A 185 10.10 21.47 -10.95
CA GLY A 185 10.39 20.05 -11.06
C GLY A 185 11.76 19.79 -11.70
N VAL A 186 12.07 20.49 -12.78
CA VAL A 186 13.39 20.42 -13.43
C VAL A 186 14.49 20.88 -12.48
N ARG A 187 14.31 22.03 -11.82
CA ARG A 187 15.29 22.60 -10.89
C ARG A 187 15.62 21.64 -9.75
N VAL A 188 14.61 20.98 -9.19
CA VAL A 188 14.76 20.09 -8.02
C VAL A 188 15.29 18.71 -8.43
N TYR A 189 14.65 18.05 -9.42
CA TYR A 189 14.91 16.64 -9.71
C TYR A 189 15.89 16.38 -10.84
N TYR A 190 16.27 17.41 -11.59
CA TYR A 190 17.26 17.32 -12.69
C TYR A 190 18.38 18.35 -12.48
N PRO A 191 19.20 18.19 -11.42
CA PRO A 191 20.31 19.12 -11.15
C PRO A 191 21.21 19.23 -12.37
N ASN A 192 21.55 20.48 -12.76
CA ASN A 192 22.30 20.76 -13.99
C ASN A 192 21.65 20.20 -15.27
N ASN A 193 20.32 20.10 -15.30
CA ASN A 193 19.53 19.50 -16.40
C ASN A 193 19.89 18.04 -16.70
N HIS A 194 20.33 17.29 -15.69
CA HIS A 194 20.82 15.94 -15.76
C HIS A 194 19.91 14.98 -14.99
N VAL A 195 19.72 13.75 -15.50
CA VAL A 195 19.04 12.66 -14.79
C VAL A 195 20.04 12.00 -13.84
N PRO A 196 19.84 12.04 -12.52
CA PRO A 196 20.76 11.40 -11.58
C PRO A 196 20.92 9.90 -11.86
N ALA A 197 22.15 9.43 -11.96
CA ALA A 197 22.48 8.04 -12.23
C ALA A 197 22.40 7.19 -10.95
N VAL A 198 22.26 5.87 -11.11
CA VAL A 198 22.36 4.91 -10.01
C VAL A 198 23.73 5.06 -9.32
N GLY A 199 23.72 5.20 -8.00
CA GLY A 199 24.92 5.43 -7.18
C GLY A 199 25.33 6.90 -7.06
N GLU A 200 24.80 7.80 -7.89
CA GLU A 200 25.05 9.23 -7.78
C GLU A 200 24.44 9.80 -6.52
N ILE A 201 25.13 10.77 -5.88
CA ILE A 201 24.63 11.45 -4.68
C ILE A 201 23.66 12.54 -5.09
N TYR A 202 22.41 12.35 -4.77
CA TYR A 202 21.34 13.32 -5.00
C TYR A 202 20.98 14.08 -3.70
N LYS A 203 20.74 15.39 -3.83
CA LYS A 203 20.36 16.29 -2.71
C LYS A 203 19.07 17.03 -3.02
N ASN A 204 18.28 17.29 -1.97
CA ASN A 204 17.09 18.12 -2.05
C ASN A 204 17.04 19.08 -0.83
N PRO A 205 17.83 20.17 -0.85
CA PRO A 205 17.93 21.09 0.28
C PRO A 205 16.60 21.81 0.60
N ASP A 206 15.73 21.98 -0.40
CA ASP A 206 14.41 22.56 -0.16
C ASP A 206 13.51 21.62 0.63
N LEU A 207 13.52 20.31 0.33
CA LEU A 207 12.81 19.33 1.13
C LEU A 207 13.39 19.21 2.53
N ALA A 208 14.72 19.31 2.69
CA ALA A 208 15.35 19.36 4.01
C ALA A 208 14.85 20.54 4.83
N ARG A 209 14.67 21.72 4.20
CA ARG A 209 14.11 22.90 4.85
C ARG A 209 12.63 22.70 5.22
N ALA A 210 11.81 22.16 4.31
CA ALA A 210 10.41 21.85 4.60
C ALA A 210 10.27 20.86 5.76
N MET A 211 11.11 19.80 5.80
CA MET A 211 11.14 18.84 6.91
C MET A 211 11.59 19.47 8.22
N ARG A 212 12.54 20.43 8.23
CA ARG A 212 12.91 21.19 9.45
C ARG A 212 11.74 22.00 9.97
N LEU A 213 11.01 22.71 9.10
CA LEU A 213 9.83 23.46 9.53
C LEU A 213 8.79 22.53 10.20
N ILE A 214 8.56 21.34 9.64
CA ILE A 214 7.66 20.34 10.23
C ILE A 214 8.21 19.81 11.57
N ALA A 215 9.51 19.54 11.65
CA ALA A 215 10.15 19.05 12.86
C ALA A 215 10.09 20.06 14.02
N ASP A 216 10.31 21.33 13.73
CA ASP A 216 10.41 22.39 14.73
C ASP A 216 9.06 22.97 15.14
N GLN A 217 8.10 23.06 14.21
CA GLN A 217 6.83 23.77 14.40
C GLN A 217 5.61 22.81 14.39
N GLY A 218 5.83 21.49 14.21
CA GLY A 218 4.76 20.52 14.10
C GLY A 218 4.03 20.57 12.73
N ALA A 219 2.91 19.86 12.64
CA ALA A 219 2.14 19.80 11.41
C ALA A 219 1.54 21.15 10.98
N ASP A 220 1.38 22.10 11.89
CA ASP A 220 0.87 23.43 11.55
C ASP A 220 1.80 24.21 10.61
N ALA A 221 3.11 23.90 10.57
CA ALA A 221 4.01 24.44 9.55
C ALA A 221 3.54 24.10 8.13
N PHE A 222 2.98 22.90 7.93
CA PHE A 222 2.46 22.44 6.65
C PHE A 222 1.08 23.03 6.31
N TYR A 223 0.17 23.13 7.30
CA TYR A 223 -1.24 23.44 7.04
C TYR A 223 -1.61 24.91 7.27
N LYS A 224 -0.79 25.66 8.01
CA LYS A 224 -1.03 27.07 8.36
C LYS A 224 0.20 27.96 8.18
N GLY A 225 1.40 27.35 8.17
CA GLY A 225 2.69 28.07 8.10
C GLY A 225 3.16 28.34 6.68
N ASP A 226 4.48 28.42 6.52
CA ASP A 226 5.12 28.81 5.26
C ASP A 226 4.95 27.77 4.15
N ILE A 227 4.83 26.48 4.50
CA ILE A 227 4.54 25.43 3.52
C ILE A 227 3.14 25.62 2.94
N ALA A 228 2.13 25.91 3.78
CA ALA A 228 0.77 26.23 3.30
C ALA A 228 0.77 27.43 2.35
N LYS A 229 1.49 28.51 2.70
CA LYS A 229 1.61 29.70 1.83
C LYS A 229 2.18 29.35 0.46
N ALA A 230 3.23 28.51 0.42
CA ALA A 230 3.83 28.07 -0.85
C ALA A 230 2.88 27.20 -1.69
N ILE A 231 2.15 26.26 -1.06
CA ILE A 231 1.11 25.45 -1.72
C ILE A 231 0.03 26.35 -2.34
N LEU A 232 -0.49 27.31 -1.57
CA LEU A 232 -1.55 28.23 -2.02
C LEU A 232 -1.08 29.15 -3.13
N ALA A 233 0.14 29.67 -3.05
CA ALA A 233 0.73 30.50 -4.09
C ALA A 233 0.88 29.72 -5.42
N LYS A 234 1.35 28.45 -5.35
CA LYS A 234 1.44 27.56 -6.51
C LYS A 234 0.05 27.27 -7.08
N SER A 235 -0.90 26.92 -6.22
CA SER A 235 -2.29 26.66 -6.62
C SER A 235 -2.90 27.87 -7.35
N THR A 236 -2.81 29.05 -6.75
CA THR A 236 -3.34 30.29 -7.35
C THR A 236 -2.71 30.58 -8.71
N ARG A 237 -1.39 30.47 -8.83
CA ARG A 237 -0.66 30.72 -10.09
C ARG A 237 -1.08 29.77 -11.21
N GLN A 238 -1.43 28.54 -10.90
CA GLN A 238 -1.90 27.54 -11.86
C GLN A 238 -3.44 27.50 -12.01
N GLY A 239 -4.17 28.47 -11.43
CA GLY A 239 -5.62 28.51 -11.50
C GLY A 239 -6.34 27.43 -10.67
N GLY A 240 -5.63 26.86 -9.67
CA GLY A 240 -6.18 25.87 -8.75
C GLY A 240 -7.23 26.45 -7.80
N LEU A 241 -7.89 25.57 -7.06
CA LEU A 241 -9.07 25.89 -6.22
C LEU A 241 -8.81 25.68 -4.73
N LEU A 242 -7.58 25.37 -4.31
CA LEU A 242 -7.21 25.24 -2.90
C LEU A 242 -7.27 26.60 -2.20
N ALA A 243 -7.96 26.65 -1.07
CA ALA A 243 -8.04 27.80 -0.18
C ALA A 243 -7.30 27.54 1.15
N ALA A 244 -6.92 28.61 1.85
CA ALA A 244 -6.26 28.50 3.15
C ALA A 244 -7.09 27.73 4.18
N SER A 245 -8.41 27.89 4.14
CA SER A 245 -9.34 27.16 5.00
C SER A 245 -9.37 25.65 4.72
N ASP A 246 -9.17 25.20 3.47
CA ASP A 246 -9.11 23.77 3.13
C ASP A 246 -7.93 23.10 3.81
N LEU A 247 -6.78 23.76 3.84
CA LEU A 247 -5.59 23.27 4.52
C LEU A 247 -5.74 23.37 6.04
N ALA A 248 -6.08 24.56 6.56
CA ALA A 248 -6.08 24.85 8.00
C ALA A 248 -7.09 24.00 8.79
N ASN A 249 -8.25 23.68 8.19
CA ASN A 249 -9.33 22.93 8.83
C ASN A 249 -9.20 21.41 8.64
N TYR A 250 -8.24 20.94 7.86
CA TYR A 250 -8.08 19.51 7.59
C TYR A 250 -7.73 18.72 8.85
N GLN A 251 -8.48 17.63 9.09
CA GLN A 251 -8.22 16.62 10.13
C GLN A 251 -8.36 15.22 9.55
N PRO A 252 -7.47 14.28 9.89
CA PRO A 252 -7.64 12.88 9.57
C PRO A 252 -8.73 12.24 10.44
N GLU A 253 -9.24 11.10 10.01
CA GLU A 253 -10.34 10.41 10.68
C GLU A 253 -9.87 9.09 11.29
N TRP A 254 -10.15 8.89 12.56
CA TRP A 254 -10.00 7.59 13.20
C TRP A 254 -11.16 6.69 12.78
N VAL A 255 -10.84 5.50 12.26
CA VAL A 255 -11.82 4.56 11.74
C VAL A 255 -11.66 3.19 12.38
N THR A 256 -12.76 2.44 12.48
CA THR A 256 -12.72 1.03 12.88
C THR A 256 -12.44 0.19 11.64
N PRO A 257 -11.37 -0.64 11.63
CA PRO A 257 -11.11 -1.56 10.54
C PRO A 257 -12.28 -2.53 10.32
N ILE A 258 -12.54 -2.85 9.06
CA ILE A 258 -13.44 -3.94 8.65
C ILE A 258 -12.67 -5.25 8.60
N SER A 259 -13.33 -6.38 8.81
CA SER A 259 -12.65 -7.68 8.79
C SER A 259 -13.52 -8.81 8.30
N THR A 260 -12.87 -9.89 7.87
CA THR A 260 -13.49 -11.19 7.65
C THR A 260 -12.63 -12.31 8.22
N THR A 261 -13.23 -13.48 8.44
CA THR A 261 -12.46 -14.71 8.69
C THR A 261 -12.16 -15.40 7.36
N TYR A 262 -10.97 -15.99 7.24
CA TYR A 262 -10.57 -16.79 6.09
C TYR A 262 -9.65 -17.94 6.54
N ARG A 263 -10.10 -19.19 6.40
CA ARG A 263 -9.34 -20.39 6.81
C ARG A 263 -8.78 -20.30 8.24
N GLY A 264 -9.57 -19.74 9.16
CA GLY A 264 -9.20 -19.58 10.56
C GLY A 264 -8.31 -18.36 10.86
N TRP A 265 -7.92 -17.58 9.86
CA TRP A 265 -7.34 -16.25 10.04
C TRP A 265 -8.41 -15.18 10.06
N ARG A 266 -8.25 -14.14 10.88
CA ARG A 266 -9.02 -12.90 10.78
C ARG A 266 -8.20 -11.91 9.98
N VAL A 267 -8.74 -11.46 8.85
CA VAL A 267 -8.08 -10.51 7.94
C VAL A 267 -8.79 -9.16 8.05
N HIS A 268 -8.01 -8.10 8.22
CA HIS A 268 -8.48 -6.74 8.44
C HIS A 268 -8.03 -5.82 7.32
N GLU A 269 -8.92 -4.91 6.93
CA GLU A 269 -8.67 -3.82 6.00
C GLU A 269 -9.29 -2.53 6.53
N LEU A 270 -8.94 -1.37 5.97
CA LEU A 270 -9.65 -0.14 6.30
C LEU A 270 -11.00 -0.05 5.54
N PRO A 271 -12.01 0.60 6.16
CA PRO A 271 -13.30 0.82 5.50
C PRO A 271 -13.17 1.75 4.29
N PRO A 272 -14.20 1.87 3.43
CA PRO A 272 -14.26 2.90 2.38
C PRO A 272 -14.07 4.33 2.97
N ASN A 273 -13.50 5.26 2.25
CA ASN A 273 -13.36 5.43 0.76
C ASN A 273 -12.25 4.57 0.10
N GLY A 274 -11.54 3.71 0.85
CA GLY A 274 -10.53 2.78 0.32
C GLY A 274 -11.14 1.53 -0.31
N GLN A 275 -10.32 0.80 -1.07
CA GLN A 275 -10.71 -0.41 -1.80
C GLN A 275 -10.46 -1.72 -1.02
N GLY A 276 -10.08 -1.67 0.26
CA GLY A 276 -9.71 -2.85 1.06
C GLY A 276 -10.81 -3.91 1.15
N LEU A 277 -12.07 -3.47 1.14
CA LEU A 277 -13.22 -4.39 1.14
C LEU A 277 -13.20 -5.40 -0.04
N ALA A 278 -12.58 -5.06 -1.18
CA ALA A 278 -12.47 -5.98 -2.30
C ALA A 278 -11.54 -7.17 -1.99
N ALA A 279 -10.47 -6.97 -1.22
CA ALA A 279 -9.62 -8.07 -0.76
C ALA A 279 -10.41 -9.03 0.15
N LEU A 280 -11.19 -8.48 1.10
CA LEU A 280 -12.03 -9.28 2.00
C LEU A 280 -13.13 -10.02 1.22
N SER A 281 -13.75 -9.38 0.24
CA SER A 281 -14.75 -10.00 -0.64
C SER A 281 -14.15 -11.15 -1.45
N MET A 282 -12.96 -10.96 -2.03
CA MET A 282 -12.23 -12.03 -2.75
C MET A 282 -11.97 -13.24 -1.85
N LEU A 283 -11.46 -13.02 -0.64
CA LEU A 283 -11.20 -14.10 0.31
C LEU A 283 -12.49 -14.84 0.69
N ASN A 284 -13.59 -14.12 0.92
CA ASN A 284 -14.89 -14.72 1.19
C ASN A 284 -15.43 -15.55 0.02
N ILE A 285 -15.22 -15.10 -1.23
CA ILE A 285 -15.58 -15.86 -2.42
C ILE A 285 -14.72 -17.14 -2.52
N LEU A 286 -13.41 -17.02 -2.34
CA LEU A 286 -12.46 -18.14 -2.41
C LEU A 286 -12.73 -19.21 -1.34
N GLU A 287 -13.23 -18.83 -0.16
CA GLU A 287 -13.52 -19.77 0.93
C GLU A 287 -14.65 -20.79 0.59
N ASN A 288 -15.44 -20.53 -0.46
CA ASN A 288 -16.45 -21.49 -0.95
C ASN A 288 -15.86 -22.64 -1.78
N PHE A 289 -14.56 -22.65 -2.04
CA PHE A 289 -13.87 -23.71 -2.79
C PHE A 289 -12.80 -24.36 -1.92
N ASP A 290 -12.58 -25.65 -2.14
CA ASP A 290 -11.39 -26.30 -1.59
C ASP A 290 -10.14 -25.70 -2.26
N HIS A 291 -9.06 -25.50 -1.50
CA HIS A 291 -7.81 -25.03 -2.09
C HIS A 291 -7.18 -26.12 -2.96
N ALA A 292 -6.59 -25.70 -4.09
CA ALA A 292 -5.81 -26.55 -4.97
C ALA A 292 -4.31 -26.32 -4.71
N SER A 293 -3.43 -26.99 -5.45
CA SER A 293 -1.98 -26.70 -5.37
C SER A 293 -1.70 -25.22 -5.67
N PRO A 294 -0.76 -24.57 -4.96
CA PRO A 294 -0.62 -23.11 -4.95
C PRO A 294 -0.43 -22.46 -6.32
N TYR A 295 0.14 -23.18 -7.27
CA TYR A 295 0.44 -22.67 -8.62
C TYR A 295 -0.30 -23.41 -9.73
N SER A 296 -1.35 -24.18 -9.40
CA SER A 296 -2.19 -24.87 -10.38
C SER A 296 -3.08 -23.89 -11.15
N ALA A 297 -3.51 -24.29 -12.34
CA ALA A 297 -4.46 -23.52 -13.13
C ALA A 297 -5.81 -23.33 -12.41
N THR A 298 -6.28 -24.35 -11.70
CA THR A 298 -7.50 -24.29 -10.88
C THR A 298 -7.39 -23.19 -9.82
N GLU A 299 -6.27 -23.09 -9.11
CA GLU A 299 -6.04 -22.09 -8.08
C GLU A 299 -5.99 -20.67 -8.66
N PHE A 300 -5.24 -20.47 -9.75
CA PHE A 300 -5.19 -19.18 -10.43
C PHE A 300 -6.53 -18.80 -11.04
N HIS A 301 -7.23 -19.74 -11.68
CA HIS A 301 -8.55 -19.49 -12.29
C HIS A 301 -9.54 -18.97 -11.23
N ARG A 302 -9.65 -19.64 -10.08
CA ARG A 302 -10.54 -19.21 -8.99
C ARG A 302 -10.19 -17.81 -8.48
N LYS A 303 -8.91 -17.51 -8.29
CA LYS A 303 -8.43 -16.19 -7.87
C LYS A 303 -8.73 -15.10 -8.90
N ILE A 304 -8.57 -15.41 -10.19
CA ILE A 304 -8.87 -14.48 -11.28
C ILE A 304 -10.38 -14.18 -11.32
N GLU A 305 -11.23 -15.21 -11.26
CA GLU A 305 -12.68 -15.04 -11.28
C GLU A 305 -13.19 -14.32 -10.03
N ALA A 306 -12.70 -14.66 -8.84
CA ALA A 306 -13.04 -13.97 -7.60
C ALA A 306 -12.66 -12.49 -7.64
N MET A 307 -11.52 -12.15 -8.24
CA MET A 307 -11.14 -10.76 -8.47
C MET A 307 -12.15 -10.01 -9.33
N LYS A 308 -12.53 -10.57 -10.48
CA LYS A 308 -13.49 -9.91 -11.40
C LYS A 308 -14.80 -9.58 -10.67
N LEU A 309 -15.30 -10.51 -9.87
CA LEU A 309 -16.53 -10.35 -9.11
C LEU A 309 -16.40 -9.27 -8.01
N ALA A 310 -15.35 -9.30 -7.23
CA ALA A 310 -15.14 -8.33 -6.15
C ALA A 310 -14.88 -6.92 -6.69
N TYR A 311 -14.13 -6.79 -7.79
CA TYR A 311 -13.85 -5.49 -8.41
C TYR A 311 -15.05 -4.88 -9.11
N ALA A 312 -15.97 -5.70 -9.64
CA ALA A 312 -17.22 -5.21 -10.20
C ALA A 312 -18.04 -4.41 -9.17
N ASP A 313 -17.94 -4.79 -7.89
CA ASP A 313 -18.69 -4.17 -6.81
C ASP A 313 -18.05 -2.86 -6.31
N LEU A 314 -16.81 -2.54 -6.69
CA LEU A 314 -16.15 -1.27 -6.32
C LEU A 314 -16.87 -0.03 -6.86
N LYS A 315 -17.76 -0.18 -7.85
CA LYS A 315 -18.62 0.92 -8.34
C LYS A 315 -19.48 1.58 -7.25
N TYR A 316 -19.75 0.87 -6.16
CA TYR A 316 -20.54 1.37 -5.04
C TYR A 316 -19.69 2.09 -3.98
N VAL A 317 -18.36 2.12 -4.15
CA VAL A 317 -17.43 2.62 -3.14
C VAL A 317 -17.17 4.12 -3.34
N GLY A 318 -17.33 4.87 -2.28
CA GLY A 318 -17.06 6.29 -2.20
C GLY A 318 -16.84 6.74 -0.75
N ASP A 319 -16.84 8.04 -0.52
CA ASP A 319 -16.71 8.62 0.81
C ASP A 319 -17.96 8.35 1.65
N THR A 320 -17.83 7.52 2.69
CA THR A 320 -18.96 7.10 3.55
C THR A 320 -19.60 8.23 4.33
N ARG A 321 -18.98 9.40 4.40
CA ARG A 321 -19.58 10.60 5.01
C ARG A 321 -20.71 11.19 4.15
N VAL A 322 -20.71 10.87 2.85
CA VAL A 322 -21.67 11.44 1.87
C VAL A 322 -22.35 10.38 0.97
N VAL A 323 -21.86 9.13 0.98
CA VAL A 323 -22.39 8.03 0.18
C VAL A 323 -22.65 6.83 1.07
N ASN A 324 -23.84 6.24 0.94
CA ASN A 324 -24.13 4.98 1.62
C ASN A 324 -23.46 3.81 0.86
N VAL A 325 -22.33 3.32 1.41
CA VAL A 325 -21.62 2.15 0.88
C VAL A 325 -22.09 0.92 1.65
N PRO A 326 -22.68 -0.11 0.99
CA PRO A 326 -23.22 -1.29 1.66
C PRO A 326 -22.09 -2.26 2.10
N THR A 327 -21.09 -1.75 2.83
CA THR A 327 -19.86 -2.46 3.19
C THR A 327 -20.12 -3.81 3.84
N ALA A 328 -20.99 -3.86 4.86
CA ALA A 328 -21.31 -5.11 5.58
C ALA A 328 -21.91 -6.18 4.65
N GLY A 329 -22.78 -5.77 3.72
CA GLY A 329 -23.34 -6.66 2.71
C GLY A 329 -22.28 -7.20 1.76
N MET A 330 -21.42 -6.32 1.25
CA MET A 330 -20.39 -6.66 0.26
C MET A 330 -19.34 -7.65 0.80
N ILE A 331 -19.04 -7.61 2.10
CA ILE A 331 -18.10 -8.53 2.74
C ILE A 331 -18.80 -9.67 3.50
N SER A 332 -20.12 -9.85 3.34
CA SER A 332 -20.82 -10.94 4.02
C SER A 332 -20.54 -12.29 3.36
N LYS A 333 -20.47 -13.36 4.17
CA LYS A 333 -20.30 -14.74 3.67
C LYS A 333 -21.46 -15.18 2.78
N LYS A 334 -22.68 -14.75 3.09
CA LYS A 334 -23.87 -15.04 2.28
C LYS A 334 -23.73 -14.45 0.87
N TYR A 335 -23.38 -13.18 0.76
CA TYR A 335 -23.17 -12.53 -0.53
C TYR A 335 -22.04 -13.19 -1.31
N ALA A 336 -20.93 -13.48 -0.65
CA ALA A 336 -19.78 -14.15 -1.26
C ALA A 336 -20.14 -15.55 -1.80
N SER A 337 -20.98 -16.30 -1.08
CA SER A 337 -21.47 -17.61 -1.54
C SER A 337 -22.33 -17.47 -2.82
N GLU A 338 -23.20 -16.46 -2.90
CA GLU A 338 -23.96 -16.19 -4.13
C GLU A 338 -23.04 -15.78 -5.29
N ARG A 339 -22.01 -14.96 -5.01
CA ARG A 339 -21.03 -14.59 -6.04
C ARG A 339 -20.18 -15.77 -6.49
N ALA A 340 -19.80 -16.67 -5.59
CA ALA A 340 -19.02 -17.88 -5.91
C ALA A 340 -19.72 -18.81 -6.91
N LYS A 341 -21.06 -18.89 -6.89
CA LYS A 341 -21.85 -19.67 -7.86
C LYS A 341 -21.70 -19.19 -9.31
N GLN A 342 -21.22 -17.96 -9.53
CA GLN A 342 -20.98 -17.40 -10.86
C GLN A 342 -19.62 -17.83 -11.43
N ILE A 343 -18.76 -18.48 -10.65
CA ILE A 343 -17.47 -19.02 -11.10
C ILE A 343 -17.70 -20.41 -11.72
N ASN A 344 -17.51 -20.49 -13.02
CA ASN A 344 -17.52 -21.77 -13.73
C ASN A 344 -16.12 -22.38 -13.66
N ALA A 345 -16.00 -23.66 -13.27
CA ALA A 345 -14.69 -24.30 -13.09
C ALA A 345 -13.89 -24.45 -14.40
N GLU A 346 -14.58 -24.51 -15.54
CA GLU A 346 -13.98 -24.83 -16.85
C GLU A 346 -13.86 -23.61 -17.78
N THR A 347 -14.57 -22.53 -17.52
CA THR A 347 -14.66 -21.40 -18.45
C THR A 347 -14.56 -20.06 -17.74
N ALA A 348 -13.66 -19.19 -18.24
CA ALA A 348 -13.51 -17.83 -17.76
C ALA A 348 -14.71 -16.95 -18.14
N ASN A 349 -15.25 -16.19 -17.18
CA ASN A 349 -16.28 -15.20 -17.46
C ASN A 349 -15.66 -13.88 -17.93
N CYS A 350 -15.76 -13.58 -19.23
CA CYS A 350 -15.18 -12.36 -19.82
C CYS A 350 -16.15 -11.15 -19.80
N ALA A 351 -17.36 -11.32 -19.28
CA ALA A 351 -18.44 -10.33 -19.33
C ALA A 351 -18.98 -9.96 -17.95
N VAL A 352 -18.17 -10.03 -16.91
CA VAL A 352 -18.54 -9.50 -15.60
C VAL A 352 -18.71 -7.98 -15.72
N ASN A 353 -19.88 -7.47 -15.31
CA ASN A 353 -20.18 -6.05 -15.40
C ASN A 353 -19.09 -5.21 -14.71
N PRO A 354 -18.51 -4.23 -15.42
CA PRO A 354 -17.37 -3.49 -14.92
C PRO A 354 -17.73 -2.68 -13.68
N GLY A 355 -16.86 -2.82 -12.66
CA GLY A 355 -16.69 -1.81 -11.64
C GLY A 355 -15.93 -0.59 -12.18
N LEU A 356 -15.51 0.30 -11.32
CA LEU A 356 -14.68 1.46 -11.70
C LEU A 356 -13.40 1.00 -12.43
N PRO A 357 -12.98 1.67 -13.51
CA PRO A 357 -11.72 1.36 -14.16
C PRO A 357 -10.55 1.54 -13.17
N PRO A 358 -9.54 0.63 -13.17
CA PRO A 358 -8.37 0.78 -12.33
C PRO A 358 -7.62 2.06 -12.72
N ALA A 359 -7.52 3.01 -11.81
CA ALA A 359 -6.55 4.08 -11.94
C ALA A 359 -5.16 3.48 -11.69
N SER A 360 -4.22 3.65 -12.61
CA SER A 360 -2.82 3.33 -12.34
C SER A 360 -2.31 4.30 -11.27
N SER A 361 -1.90 3.81 -10.12
CA SER A 361 -1.30 4.62 -9.07
C SER A 361 -0.13 3.87 -8.46
N ASP A 362 0.93 4.58 -8.17
CA ASP A 362 2.09 4.08 -7.43
C ASP A 362 2.03 4.53 -5.97
N THR A 363 2.64 3.72 -5.10
CA THR A 363 2.43 3.81 -3.66
C THR A 363 3.66 3.24 -2.97
N THR A 364 3.96 3.70 -1.77
CA THR A 364 4.88 3.05 -0.85
C THR A 364 4.12 2.43 0.31
N TYR A 365 4.30 1.13 0.51
CA TYR A 365 3.85 0.39 1.69
C TYR A 365 5.04 -0.08 2.52
N PHE A 366 4.90 -0.02 3.84
CA PHE A 366 5.85 -0.60 4.78
C PHE A 366 5.16 -0.97 6.11
N SER A 367 5.84 -1.78 6.91
CA SER A 367 5.33 -2.20 8.22
C SER A 367 6.44 -2.23 9.27
N VAL A 368 6.03 -1.96 10.51
CA VAL A 368 6.90 -1.91 11.68
C VAL A 368 6.30 -2.75 12.78
N VAL A 369 7.13 -3.51 13.47
CA VAL A 369 6.81 -4.09 14.77
C VAL A 369 7.83 -3.62 15.78
N ASP A 370 7.39 -3.12 16.95
CA ASP A 370 8.29 -2.74 18.03
C ASP A 370 8.62 -3.92 18.97
N LYS A 371 9.53 -3.71 19.93
CA LYS A 371 9.93 -4.74 20.89
C LYS A 371 8.80 -5.23 21.79
N ASP A 372 7.76 -4.43 21.96
CA ASP A 372 6.58 -4.74 22.77
C ASP A 372 5.53 -5.55 21.96
N GLY A 373 5.75 -5.70 20.64
CA GLY A 373 4.88 -6.43 19.72
C GLY A 373 3.75 -5.58 19.11
N ASN A 374 3.77 -4.26 19.32
CA ASN A 374 2.84 -3.37 18.62
C ASN A 374 3.18 -3.32 17.13
N ILE A 375 2.16 -3.34 16.28
CA ILE A 375 2.35 -3.34 14.83
C ILE A 375 1.74 -2.08 14.23
N ALA A 376 2.53 -1.38 13.40
CA ALA A 376 2.07 -0.33 12.49
C ALA A 376 2.13 -0.84 11.06
N SER A 377 0.97 -1.07 10.43
CA SER A 377 0.80 -1.33 9.01
C SER A 377 0.50 0.01 8.34
N TRP A 378 1.41 0.46 7.46
CA TRP A 378 1.52 1.86 7.08
C TRP A 378 1.64 2.00 5.56
N ILE A 379 0.78 2.80 4.97
CA ILE A 379 0.80 3.03 3.53
C ILE A 379 0.65 4.51 3.22
N GLN A 380 1.56 5.02 2.40
CA GLN A 380 1.63 6.41 2.01
C GLN A 380 1.76 6.51 0.49
N SER A 381 1.16 7.53 -0.10
CA SER A 381 1.14 7.66 -1.55
C SER A 381 0.95 9.11 -2.00
N VAL A 382 1.58 9.44 -3.11
CA VAL A 382 1.24 10.62 -3.91
C VAL A 382 0.29 10.28 -5.07
N SER A 383 -0.25 9.07 -5.10
CA SER A 383 -1.18 8.47 -6.07
C SER A 383 -0.48 7.97 -7.34
N GLY A 384 -0.41 8.71 -8.43
CA GLY A 384 0.36 8.34 -9.62
C GLY A 384 1.86 8.56 -9.42
N MET A 385 2.68 7.86 -10.21
CA MET A 385 4.12 8.12 -10.24
C MET A 385 4.38 9.58 -10.60
N TRP A 386 5.17 10.30 -9.77
CA TRP A 386 5.37 11.73 -9.85
C TRP A 386 4.09 12.56 -9.68
N ALA A 387 3.03 11.95 -9.14
CA ALA A 387 1.81 12.59 -8.65
C ALA A 387 1.09 13.48 -9.68
N SER A 388 0.78 14.71 -9.30
CA SER A 388 0.17 15.71 -10.20
C SER A 388 1.16 16.34 -11.18
N GLY A 389 2.47 16.17 -10.98
CA GLY A 389 3.51 16.94 -11.65
C GLY A 389 3.63 18.37 -11.15
N VAL A 390 2.85 18.78 -10.16
CA VAL A 390 2.87 20.13 -9.59
C VAL A 390 3.83 20.19 -8.43
N MET A 391 4.98 20.84 -8.64
CA MET A 391 5.97 21.09 -7.60
C MET A 391 5.62 22.31 -6.76
N VAL A 392 5.77 22.21 -5.45
CA VAL A 392 5.61 23.35 -4.55
C VAL A 392 6.92 24.13 -4.50
N ASP A 393 6.88 25.37 -5.04
CA ASP A 393 8.09 26.17 -5.25
C ASP A 393 8.90 26.36 -3.96
N GLY A 394 10.18 26.05 -4.06
CA GLY A 394 11.14 26.19 -2.97
C GLY A 394 10.90 25.25 -1.78
N MET A 395 10.00 24.25 -1.87
CA MET A 395 9.70 23.30 -0.79
C MET A 395 10.16 21.87 -1.11
N GLY A 396 10.60 21.60 -2.35
CA GLY A 396 11.25 20.36 -2.72
C GLY A 396 10.34 19.12 -2.77
N PHE A 397 9.02 19.28 -2.84
CA PHE A 397 8.04 18.21 -2.97
C PHE A 397 6.91 18.57 -3.94
N HIS A 398 6.19 17.58 -4.41
CA HIS A 398 5.04 17.74 -5.29
C HIS A 398 3.72 17.35 -4.61
N LEU A 399 2.62 17.91 -5.11
CA LEU A 399 1.27 17.58 -4.65
C LEU A 399 0.80 16.29 -5.33
N HIS A 400 0.10 15.44 -4.57
CA HIS A 400 -0.51 14.22 -5.10
C HIS A 400 -1.62 14.49 -6.14
N ASN A 401 -2.00 13.47 -6.90
CA ASN A 401 -3.05 13.56 -7.91
C ASN A 401 -4.30 12.72 -7.60
N ARG A 402 -4.61 12.54 -6.33
CA ARG A 402 -5.70 11.66 -5.89
C ARG A 402 -7.08 12.10 -6.39
N GLY A 403 -7.31 13.40 -6.53
CA GLY A 403 -8.54 13.97 -7.08
C GLY A 403 -8.81 13.58 -8.53
N GLY A 404 -7.78 13.20 -9.30
CA GLY A 404 -7.94 12.68 -10.66
C GLY A 404 -8.84 11.44 -10.77
N GLY A 405 -9.10 10.75 -9.63
CA GLY A 405 -10.02 9.62 -9.56
C GLY A 405 -11.49 9.99 -9.46
N PHE A 406 -11.87 11.25 -9.23
CA PHE A 406 -13.28 11.65 -9.19
C PHE A 406 -13.98 11.53 -10.53
N SER A 407 -15.29 11.28 -10.48
CA SER A 407 -16.18 11.28 -11.66
C SER A 407 -16.93 12.59 -11.79
N PHE A 408 -17.19 13.02 -13.03
CA PHE A 408 -18.15 14.11 -13.33
C PHE A 408 -19.57 13.58 -13.49
N ASP A 409 -19.76 12.26 -13.53
CA ASP A 409 -21.09 11.66 -13.44
C ASP A 409 -21.61 11.81 -11.99
N LYS A 410 -22.61 12.68 -11.81
CA LYS A 410 -23.21 12.98 -10.52
C LYS A 410 -23.88 11.77 -9.84
N THR A 411 -24.18 10.72 -10.60
CA THR A 411 -24.80 9.48 -10.09
C THR A 411 -23.77 8.48 -9.56
N ALA A 412 -22.49 8.67 -9.88
CA ALA A 412 -21.42 7.78 -9.42
C ALA A 412 -21.15 7.94 -7.93
N ALA A 413 -20.91 6.85 -7.22
CA ALA A 413 -20.52 6.89 -5.81
C ALA A 413 -19.27 7.77 -5.57
N ASN A 414 -18.34 7.82 -6.53
CA ASN A 414 -17.16 8.69 -6.51
C ASN A 414 -17.33 9.98 -7.32
N ALA A 415 -18.58 10.51 -7.45
CA ALA A 415 -18.80 11.83 -8.06
C ALA A 415 -18.05 12.92 -7.29
N LEU A 416 -17.47 13.89 -8.02
CA LEU A 416 -16.82 15.05 -7.41
C LEU A 416 -17.84 15.90 -6.65
N ALA A 417 -17.50 16.26 -5.41
CA ALA A 417 -18.23 17.24 -4.61
C ALA A 417 -17.27 17.97 -3.65
N PRO A 418 -17.57 19.22 -3.26
CA PRO A 418 -16.82 19.97 -2.26
C PRO A 418 -16.66 19.19 -0.95
N GLY A 419 -15.47 19.20 -0.37
CA GLY A 419 -15.20 18.55 0.89
C GLY A 419 -15.26 17.01 0.90
N LYS A 420 -15.52 16.39 -0.25
CA LYS A 420 -15.60 14.92 -0.40
C LYS A 420 -14.21 14.32 -0.59
N ARG A 421 -13.96 13.18 0.05
CA ARG A 421 -12.76 12.36 -0.19
C ARG A 421 -12.90 11.56 -1.48
N PRO A 422 -11.87 11.51 -2.33
CA PRO A 422 -11.90 10.66 -3.51
C PRO A 422 -11.83 9.17 -3.14
N PHE A 423 -12.33 8.30 -4.01
CA PHE A 423 -12.03 6.86 -3.95
C PHE A 423 -10.52 6.64 -3.83
N HIS A 424 -10.10 5.74 -2.94
CA HIS A 424 -8.71 5.60 -2.58
C HIS A 424 -8.18 4.19 -2.83
N THR A 425 -7.00 4.10 -3.43
CA THR A 425 -6.39 2.81 -3.79
C THR A 425 -5.44 2.26 -2.74
N ILE A 426 -4.95 3.08 -1.80
CA ILE A 426 -4.03 2.58 -0.76
C ILE A 426 -4.78 1.85 0.33
N ILE A 427 -4.28 0.67 0.70
CA ILE A 427 -4.84 -0.19 1.74
C ILE A 427 -3.71 -0.79 2.58
N PRO A 428 -3.61 -0.50 3.88
CA PRO A 428 -2.80 -1.28 4.80
C PRO A 428 -3.58 -2.51 5.23
N GLY A 429 -2.94 -3.70 5.29
CA GLY A 429 -3.56 -4.96 5.71
C GLY A 429 -3.04 -5.44 7.06
N MET A 430 -3.87 -6.18 7.80
CA MET A 430 -3.46 -6.98 8.96
C MET A 430 -4.16 -8.34 8.95
N MET A 431 -3.53 -9.36 9.53
CA MET A 431 -4.17 -10.65 9.75
C MET A 431 -3.69 -11.28 11.06
N GLU A 432 -4.59 -12.02 11.73
CA GLU A 432 -4.34 -12.62 13.03
C GLU A 432 -4.86 -14.06 13.10
N LYS A 433 -4.10 -14.94 13.81
CA LYS A 433 -4.54 -16.30 14.15
C LYS A 433 -3.80 -16.78 15.41
N GLY A 434 -4.53 -17.04 16.48
CA GLY A 434 -3.94 -17.43 17.75
C GLY A 434 -2.93 -16.40 18.26
N GLU A 435 -1.69 -16.83 18.44
CA GLU A 435 -0.60 -15.99 18.93
C GLU A 435 0.07 -15.12 17.83
N LEU A 436 -0.32 -15.30 16.58
CA LEU A 436 0.29 -14.63 15.44
C LEU A 436 -0.49 -13.39 15.03
N ALA A 437 0.22 -12.28 14.85
CA ALA A 437 -0.31 -11.06 14.26
C ALA A 437 0.64 -10.59 13.16
N ILE A 438 0.10 -10.29 11.97
CA ILE A 438 0.85 -9.90 10.78
C ILE A 438 0.36 -8.53 10.31
N GLY A 439 1.28 -7.58 10.11
CA GLY A 439 1.03 -6.37 9.34
C GLY A 439 1.61 -6.57 7.95
N PHE A 440 0.81 -6.35 6.91
CA PHE A 440 1.24 -6.58 5.53
C PHE A 440 0.59 -5.60 4.57
N GLY A 441 1.22 -5.42 3.42
CA GLY A 441 0.63 -4.70 2.29
C GLY A 441 1.50 -4.80 1.06
N ILE A 442 0.87 -4.66 -0.09
CA ILE A 442 1.51 -4.77 -1.40
C ILE A 442 1.05 -3.59 -2.24
N MET A 443 1.96 -2.65 -2.49
CA MET A 443 1.70 -1.46 -3.30
C MET A 443 1.39 -1.83 -4.76
N SER A 444 0.85 -0.97 -5.54
CA SER A 444 0.55 -0.97 -6.98
C SER A 444 -0.93 -0.66 -7.27
N GLY A 445 -1.38 0.50 -6.83
CA GLY A 445 -2.68 1.06 -7.19
C GLY A 445 -3.88 0.14 -7.03
N ALA A 446 -4.65 0.02 -8.10
CA ALA A 446 -5.82 -0.86 -8.14
C ALA A 446 -5.50 -2.36 -7.97
N ASN A 447 -4.24 -2.77 -8.13
CA ASN A 447 -3.83 -4.16 -7.93
C ASN A 447 -3.75 -4.57 -6.44
N GLN A 448 -3.77 -3.62 -5.50
CA GLN A 448 -3.55 -3.91 -4.08
C GLN A 448 -4.51 -4.95 -3.49
N PRO A 449 -5.85 -4.88 -3.67
CA PRO A 449 -6.74 -5.89 -3.10
C PRO A 449 -6.48 -7.30 -3.66
N LEU A 450 -6.19 -7.40 -4.96
CA LEU A 450 -5.81 -8.66 -5.59
C LEU A 450 -4.53 -9.24 -4.99
N ALA A 451 -3.51 -8.40 -4.82
CA ALA A 451 -2.23 -8.81 -4.25
C ALA A 451 -2.36 -9.18 -2.77
N HIS A 452 -3.19 -8.47 -1.98
CA HIS A 452 -3.53 -8.80 -0.60
C HIS A 452 -4.22 -10.16 -0.50
N ALA A 453 -5.21 -10.42 -1.35
CA ALA A 453 -5.90 -11.71 -1.37
C ALA A 453 -4.96 -12.86 -1.77
N GLN A 454 -4.07 -12.66 -2.76
CA GLN A 454 -3.06 -13.66 -3.12
C GLN A 454 -2.10 -13.93 -1.95
N PHE A 455 -1.59 -12.89 -1.29
CA PHE A 455 -0.69 -13.03 -0.14
C PHE A 455 -1.37 -13.75 1.03
N ALA A 456 -2.57 -13.31 1.42
CA ALA A 456 -3.32 -13.92 2.52
C ALA A 456 -3.65 -15.39 2.23
N SER A 457 -4.01 -15.74 0.98
CA SER A 457 -4.28 -17.13 0.61
C SER A 457 -3.01 -17.99 0.63
N TYR A 458 -1.86 -17.49 0.20
CA TYR A 458 -0.61 -18.23 0.28
C TYR A 458 -0.24 -18.60 1.72
N ILE A 459 -0.52 -17.72 2.68
CA ILE A 459 -0.32 -18.01 4.10
C ILE A 459 -1.41 -18.97 4.63
N ALA A 460 -2.67 -18.66 4.37
CA ALA A 460 -3.79 -19.34 5.00
C ALA A 460 -4.10 -20.72 4.39
N ASP A 461 -4.05 -20.86 3.06
CA ASP A 461 -4.33 -22.11 2.35
C ASP A 461 -3.11 -23.02 2.26
N HIS A 462 -1.90 -22.45 2.11
CA HIS A 462 -0.70 -23.19 1.79
C HIS A 462 0.37 -23.18 2.89
N GLY A 463 0.12 -22.50 4.01
CA GLY A 463 1.05 -22.47 5.15
C GLY A 463 2.41 -21.84 4.83
N MET A 464 2.49 -21.00 3.79
CA MET A 464 3.73 -20.33 3.43
C MET A 464 4.16 -19.35 4.51
N ASN A 465 5.46 -19.23 4.76
CA ASN A 465 6.00 -18.16 5.57
C ASN A 465 5.90 -16.81 4.84
N LEU A 466 6.13 -15.69 5.55
CA LEU A 466 5.97 -14.35 4.98
C LEU A 466 6.80 -14.12 3.71
N GLN A 467 8.06 -14.59 3.69
CA GLN A 467 8.96 -14.38 2.56
C GLN A 467 8.53 -15.20 1.35
N ALA A 468 8.17 -16.47 1.55
CA ALA A 468 7.65 -17.33 0.49
C ALA A 468 6.37 -16.76 -0.13
N ALA A 469 5.45 -16.26 0.71
CA ALA A 469 4.21 -15.64 0.24
C ALA A 469 4.44 -14.33 -0.54
N LEU A 470 5.43 -13.51 -0.13
CA LEU A 470 5.81 -12.30 -0.88
C LEU A 470 6.53 -12.63 -2.19
N GLU A 471 7.36 -13.69 -2.22
CA GLU A 471 8.08 -14.11 -3.43
C GLU A 471 7.25 -14.95 -4.38
N ALA A 472 6.12 -15.51 -3.94
CA ALA A 472 5.26 -16.34 -4.77
C ALA A 472 4.93 -15.68 -6.13
N PRO A 473 4.82 -16.45 -7.23
CA PRO A 473 4.37 -15.94 -8.52
C PRO A 473 2.99 -15.28 -8.38
N ARG A 474 2.85 -14.12 -9.01
CA ARG A 474 1.59 -13.36 -8.99
C ARG A 474 1.07 -13.15 -10.40
N PHE A 475 -0.21 -12.83 -10.46
CA PHE A 475 -0.85 -12.30 -11.65
C PHE A 475 -1.51 -10.95 -11.33
N THR A 476 -1.77 -10.19 -12.39
CA THR A 476 -2.57 -8.97 -12.38
C THR A 476 -3.38 -8.85 -13.66
N LYS A 477 -4.19 -7.82 -13.78
CA LYS A 477 -5.02 -7.56 -14.95
C LYS A 477 -4.92 -6.09 -15.36
N SER A 478 -5.05 -5.81 -16.66
CA SER A 478 -5.19 -4.43 -17.16
C SER A 478 -6.64 -3.96 -17.09
N ARG A 479 -7.60 -4.86 -17.28
CA ARG A 479 -9.03 -4.60 -17.14
C ARG A 479 -9.60 -5.41 -16.00
N ALA A 480 -10.30 -4.77 -15.07
CA ALA A 480 -10.83 -5.44 -13.88
C ALA A 480 -11.67 -6.69 -14.22
N THR A 481 -12.47 -6.63 -15.29
CA THR A 481 -13.54 -7.60 -15.57
C THR A 481 -13.40 -8.35 -16.90
N GLY A 482 -12.38 -8.07 -17.71
CA GLY A 482 -12.12 -8.80 -18.97
C GLY A 482 -11.46 -10.16 -18.75
N CYS A 483 -11.09 -10.85 -19.83
CA CYS A 483 -10.32 -12.11 -19.77
C CYS A 483 -8.79 -11.94 -19.87
N ASP A 484 -8.29 -10.70 -20.01
CA ASP A 484 -6.87 -10.43 -19.98
C ASP A 484 -6.28 -10.79 -18.61
N VAL A 485 -5.16 -11.49 -18.61
CA VAL A 485 -4.39 -11.85 -17.41
C VAL A 485 -2.92 -11.64 -17.71
N ILE A 486 -2.26 -10.87 -16.87
CA ILE A 486 -0.80 -10.71 -16.91
C ILE A 486 -0.25 -11.55 -15.76
N ILE A 487 0.58 -12.53 -16.07
CA ILE A 487 1.09 -13.51 -15.10
C ILE A 487 2.61 -13.63 -15.22
N GLU A 488 3.31 -13.80 -14.09
CA GLU A 488 4.76 -13.95 -14.10
C GLU A 488 5.20 -15.26 -14.76
N SER A 489 6.31 -15.22 -15.52
CA SER A 489 6.89 -16.37 -16.23
C SER A 489 7.37 -17.50 -15.31
N ARG A 490 7.36 -17.30 -13.98
CA ARG A 490 7.68 -18.32 -12.98
C ARG A 490 6.56 -19.35 -12.76
N VAL A 491 5.40 -19.14 -13.37
CA VAL A 491 4.30 -20.11 -13.41
C VAL A 491 4.58 -21.13 -14.51
N GLY A 492 4.37 -22.43 -14.22
CA GLY A 492 4.66 -23.51 -15.16
C GLY A 492 3.86 -23.42 -16.47
N LEU A 493 4.47 -23.85 -17.58
CA LEU A 493 3.86 -23.77 -18.91
C LEU A 493 2.53 -24.53 -19.00
N ASP A 494 2.40 -25.67 -18.31
CA ASP A 494 1.15 -26.46 -18.34
C ASP A 494 0.01 -25.69 -17.65
N THR A 495 0.30 -25.03 -16.54
CA THR A 495 -0.66 -24.12 -15.87
C THR A 495 -1.09 -22.98 -16.81
N LEU A 496 -0.15 -22.37 -17.54
CA LEU A 496 -0.47 -21.30 -18.49
C LEU A 496 -1.32 -21.79 -19.66
N ARG A 497 -1.05 -22.99 -20.20
CA ARG A 497 -1.84 -23.62 -21.27
C ARG A 497 -3.27 -23.93 -20.79
N GLU A 498 -3.40 -24.50 -19.61
CA GLU A 498 -4.71 -24.82 -19.03
C GLU A 498 -5.52 -23.55 -18.74
N LEU A 499 -4.92 -22.48 -18.23
CA LEU A 499 -5.60 -21.18 -18.07
C LEU A 499 -6.06 -20.62 -19.41
N SER A 500 -5.24 -20.74 -20.45
CA SER A 500 -5.62 -20.31 -21.81
C SER A 500 -6.77 -21.14 -22.36
N SER A 501 -6.80 -22.47 -22.15
CA SER A 501 -7.89 -23.33 -22.60
C SER A 501 -9.21 -23.02 -21.90
N LYS A 502 -9.17 -22.49 -20.66
CA LYS A 502 -10.35 -21.96 -19.94
C LYS A 502 -10.82 -20.59 -20.48
N GLY A 503 -10.13 -19.99 -21.45
CA GLY A 503 -10.49 -18.71 -22.09
C GLY A 503 -9.82 -17.48 -21.51
N HIS A 504 -8.83 -17.62 -20.60
CA HIS A 504 -8.01 -16.50 -20.17
C HIS A 504 -7.02 -16.08 -21.25
N GLN A 505 -6.95 -14.78 -21.52
CA GLN A 505 -6.01 -14.17 -22.47
C GLN A 505 -4.70 -13.86 -21.74
N ILE A 506 -3.76 -14.81 -21.76
CA ILE A 506 -2.54 -14.76 -20.95
C ILE A 506 -1.48 -13.88 -21.63
N THR A 507 -0.96 -12.92 -20.88
CA THR A 507 0.28 -12.17 -21.19
C THR A 507 1.33 -12.55 -20.16
N ILE A 508 2.44 -13.14 -20.61
CA ILE A 508 3.53 -13.56 -19.73
C ILE A 508 4.40 -12.33 -19.41
N ALA A 509 4.58 -12.04 -18.15
CA ALA A 509 5.44 -10.97 -17.66
C ALA A 509 6.80 -11.51 -17.17
N GLN A 510 7.80 -10.64 -17.11
CA GLN A 510 9.11 -10.96 -16.55
C GLN A 510 8.99 -11.43 -15.09
N PRO A 511 9.90 -12.30 -14.61
CA PRO A 511 9.94 -12.70 -13.22
C PRO A 511 10.16 -11.46 -12.32
N TYR A 512 9.48 -11.44 -11.20
CA TYR A 512 9.58 -10.35 -10.22
C TYR A 512 9.30 -8.95 -10.77
N THR A 513 8.40 -8.83 -11.75
CA THR A 513 8.03 -7.52 -12.29
C THR A 513 7.29 -6.67 -11.26
N ALA A 514 7.66 -5.40 -11.19
CA ALA A 514 7.02 -4.41 -10.30
C ALA A 514 5.50 -4.23 -10.57
N ARG A 515 5.01 -4.61 -11.76
CA ARG A 515 3.56 -4.60 -12.09
C ARG A 515 2.71 -5.46 -11.15
N MET A 516 3.31 -6.48 -10.51
CA MET A 516 2.64 -7.36 -9.55
C MET A 516 2.55 -6.75 -8.14
N GLY A 517 3.04 -5.54 -7.97
CA GLY A 517 3.17 -4.87 -6.69
C GLY A 517 4.42 -5.27 -5.91
N ARG A 518 4.84 -4.39 -5.02
CA ARG A 518 5.97 -4.59 -4.11
C ARG A 518 5.44 -4.69 -2.70
N GLY A 519 5.72 -5.78 -2.01
CA GLY A 519 5.17 -6.08 -0.71
C GLY A 519 6.17 -5.99 0.42
N ASN A 520 5.66 -5.69 1.61
CA ASN A 520 6.39 -5.79 2.86
C ASN A 520 5.48 -6.41 3.92
N ALA A 521 6.04 -7.17 4.83
CA ALA A 521 5.30 -7.77 5.93
C ALA A 521 6.14 -7.87 7.19
N VAL A 522 5.50 -7.70 8.36
CA VAL A 522 6.06 -8.05 9.67
C VAL A 522 5.10 -8.98 10.40
N MET A 523 5.63 -9.81 11.27
CA MET A 523 4.84 -10.70 12.12
C MET A 523 5.36 -10.64 13.56
N HIS A 524 4.44 -10.60 14.50
CA HIS A 524 4.70 -10.82 15.92
C HIS A 524 4.08 -12.13 16.38
N ASN A 525 4.86 -12.92 17.11
CA ASN A 525 4.36 -14.08 17.86
C ASN A 525 4.31 -13.73 19.33
N SER A 526 3.10 -13.56 19.88
CA SER A 526 2.90 -13.13 21.27
C SER A 526 3.34 -14.17 22.32
N LYS A 527 3.45 -15.45 21.95
CA LYS A 527 3.90 -16.53 22.83
C LYS A 527 5.42 -16.56 22.93
N THR A 528 6.14 -16.53 21.79
CA THR A 528 7.60 -16.61 21.76
C THR A 528 8.29 -15.24 21.87
N LYS A 529 7.54 -14.14 21.73
CA LYS A 529 8.05 -12.77 21.64
C LYS A 529 9.02 -12.54 20.49
N VAL A 530 8.93 -13.37 19.47
CA VAL A 530 9.75 -13.27 18.26
C VAL A 530 9.03 -12.42 17.22
N ASN A 531 9.77 -11.50 16.63
CA ASN A 531 9.37 -10.68 15.51
C ASN A 531 10.02 -11.16 14.22
N THR A 532 9.28 -11.14 13.13
CA THR A 532 9.75 -11.54 11.80
C THR A 532 9.44 -10.45 10.79
N ALA A 533 10.32 -10.22 9.84
CA ALA A 533 10.09 -9.30 8.73
C ALA A 533 10.48 -9.92 7.39
N SER A 534 9.81 -9.47 6.35
CA SER A 534 10.04 -9.90 4.97
C SER A 534 9.82 -8.74 4.00
N SER A 535 10.61 -8.70 2.94
CA SER A 535 10.55 -7.69 1.89
C SER A 535 10.54 -8.36 0.51
N ASP A 536 9.73 -7.83 -0.39
CA ASP A 536 9.52 -8.34 -1.74
C ASP A 536 10.77 -8.11 -2.61
N PRO A 537 11.27 -9.11 -3.36
CA PRO A 537 12.37 -8.91 -4.29
C PRO A 537 12.01 -8.01 -5.49
N ARG A 538 10.74 -7.65 -5.66
CA ARG A 538 10.29 -6.69 -6.68
C ARG A 538 10.53 -5.23 -6.27
N ALA A 539 10.95 -4.99 -4.99
CA ALA A 539 11.28 -3.68 -4.45
C ALA A 539 12.75 -3.30 -4.71
#